data_2714532c0d91ce8b0fc082a3e9ac3298
#
_entry.id   2714532c0d91ce8b0fc082a3e9ac3298
#
_cell.length_a   1.000
_cell.length_b   1.000
_cell.length_c   1.000
_cell.angle_alpha   90.00
_cell.angle_beta   90.00
_cell.angle_gamma   90.00
#
_symmetry.space_group_name_H-M   'P 1'
#
loop_
_entity.id
_entity.type
_entity.pdbx_description
1 polymer ?
#
loop_
_entity_poly.entity_id
_entity_poly.type
_entity_poly.pdbx_seq_one_letter_code
_entity_poly.pdbx_strand_id
1 'polypeptide(L)'
;NMKIRYSAPFTDAEENHVPEREFTEHGITWQLASYEVVETTLNAREEPVSDVIVYEAVPVGTEIPESATLKVTDDVTGEEIGVQVPLRDKWYSQTRWISEFEFPITVTNYSADTFDLNGREISLSQADPLKGYEHELLGMIGVSAEDYRIQQIRWDGEPYTDNGVLCRKLSASGEMRVADCHAEYAGVANLPSVEAK
;
A
#
# COMPACT_ATOMS: atom_id res chain seq x y z
N ASN A 1 31.47 -55.52 30.63
CA ASN A 1 31.14 -54.11 30.55
C ASN A 1 30.52 -53.82 29.20
N MET A 2 29.21 -53.65 29.21
CA MET A 2 28.47 -53.22 28.01
C MET A 2 28.61 -51.69 27.86
N LYS A 3 29.20 -51.22 26.79
CA LYS A 3 29.26 -49.80 26.46
C LYS A 3 28.07 -49.46 25.53
N ILE A 4 27.18 -48.61 25.98
CA ILE A 4 26.09 -48.06 25.17
C ILE A 4 26.60 -46.75 24.58
N ARG A 5 26.38 -46.54 23.27
CA ARG A 5 26.76 -45.31 22.57
C ARG A 5 25.50 -44.56 22.23
N TYR A 6 25.47 -43.29 22.61
CA TYR A 6 24.47 -42.35 22.24
C TYR A 6 25.08 -41.33 21.26
N SER A 7 24.40 -40.99 20.18
CA SER A 7 24.82 -39.92 19.28
C SER A 7 23.63 -39.05 18.91
N ALA A 8 23.80 -37.76 19.05
CA ALA A 8 22.82 -36.77 18.61
C ALA A 8 23.52 -35.68 17.83
N PRO A 9 22.97 -35.26 16.66
CA PRO A 9 23.41 -34.06 15.99
C PRO A 9 22.84 -32.82 16.69
N PHE A 10 23.66 -31.80 16.85
CA PHE A 10 23.25 -30.48 17.21
C PHE A 10 23.36 -29.62 15.96
N THR A 11 22.33 -28.85 15.65
CA THR A 11 22.32 -27.86 14.56
C THR A 11 22.37 -26.47 15.18
N ASP A 12 22.90 -25.51 14.42
CA ASP A 12 23.03 -24.08 14.83
C ASP A 12 23.90 -23.87 16.08
N ALA A 13 24.92 -24.67 16.23
CA ALA A 13 25.90 -24.45 17.28
C ALA A 13 26.62 -23.11 17.06
N GLU A 14 26.63 -22.26 18.09
CA GLU A 14 27.46 -21.06 18.09
C GLU A 14 28.92 -21.39 17.88
N GLU A 15 29.70 -20.49 17.31
CA GLU A 15 31.08 -20.66 16.83
C GLU A 15 32.07 -21.18 17.91
N ASN A 16 31.74 -21.55 19.04
CA ASN A 16 32.58 -22.19 20.08
C ASN A 16 31.76 -23.11 20.98
N HIS A 17 30.68 -23.64 20.46
CA HIS A 17 29.87 -24.59 21.24
C HIS A 17 30.65 -25.89 21.50
N VAL A 18 31.01 -26.11 22.73
CA VAL A 18 31.60 -27.36 23.18
C VAL A 18 30.53 -28.12 23.94
N PRO A 19 30.17 -29.34 23.50
CA PRO A 19 29.19 -30.17 24.21
C PRO A 19 29.59 -30.41 25.67
N GLU A 20 28.59 -30.47 26.54
CA GLU A 20 28.83 -30.79 27.95
C GLU A 20 29.57 -32.14 28.08
N ARG A 21 30.54 -32.16 28.97
CA ARG A 21 31.34 -33.36 29.16
C ARG A 21 30.55 -34.51 29.78
N GLU A 22 29.52 -34.22 30.48
CA GLU A 22 28.69 -35.18 31.19
C GLU A 22 27.25 -34.68 31.28
N PHE A 23 26.27 -35.53 31.00
CA PHE A 23 24.86 -35.21 31.22
C PHE A 23 24.13 -36.44 31.77
N THR A 24 23.03 -36.25 32.49
CA THR A 24 22.21 -37.33 33.05
C THR A 24 20.83 -37.31 32.43
N GLU A 25 20.45 -38.43 31.85
CA GLU A 25 19.14 -38.64 31.27
C GLU A 25 18.58 -39.99 31.68
N HIS A 26 17.32 -40.03 32.11
CA HIS A 26 16.66 -41.26 32.62
C HIS A 26 17.42 -42.00 33.72
N GLY A 27 18.14 -41.27 34.58
CA GLY A 27 18.93 -41.85 35.69
C GLY A 27 20.26 -42.51 35.27
N ILE A 28 20.66 -42.33 34.01
CA ILE A 28 21.95 -42.79 33.49
C ILE A 28 22.82 -41.58 33.22
N THR A 29 24.04 -41.60 33.78
CA THR A 29 25.03 -40.57 33.51
C THR A 29 25.87 -40.96 32.29
N TRP A 30 25.84 -40.08 31.31
CA TRP A 30 26.57 -40.22 30.06
C TRP A 30 27.81 -39.34 30.08
N GLN A 31 28.91 -39.84 29.55
CA GLN A 31 30.15 -39.09 29.40
C GLN A 31 30.46 -38.89 27.93
N LEU A 32 30.85 -37.68 27.58
CA LEU A 32 31.26 -37.34 26.21
C LEU A 32 32.51 -38.15 25.84
N ALA A 33 32.38 -38.98 24.83
CA ALA A 33 33.49 -39.78 24.31
C ALA A 33 34.23 -39.07 23.18
N SER A 34 33.51 -38.46 22.27
CA SER A 34 34.04 -37.65 21.16
C SER A 34 32.96 -36.83 20.57
N TYR A 35 33.30 -35.72 19.94
CA TYR A 35 32.43 -34.95 19.08
C TYR A 35 33.21 -34.54 17.85
N GLU A 36 32.47 -34.23 16.77
CA GLU A 36 33.00 -33.72 15.52
C GLU A 36 32.19 -32.52 15.14
N VAL A 37 32.85 -31.47 14.72
CA VAL A 37 32.20 -30.28 14.14
C VAL A 37 32.22 -30.42 12.63
N VAL A 38 31.05 -30.50 12.04
CA VAL A 38 30.90 -30.58 10.58
C VAL A 38 30.36 -29.22 10.10
N GLU A 39 31.16 -28.55 9.31
CA GLU A 39 30.72 -27.34 8.60
C GLU A 39 29.89 -27.76 7.42
N THR A 40 28.66 -27.27 7.33
CA THR A 40 27.79 -27.47 6.19
C THR A 40 27.38 -26.15 5.58
N THR A 41 27.43 -26.06 4.26
CA THR A 41 26.95 -24.88 3.54
C THR A 41 25.56 -25.16 3.01
N LEU A 42 24.59 -24.38 3.45
CA LEU A 42 23.30 -24.35 2.80
C LEU A 42 23.42 -23.45 1.56
N ASN A 43 23.20 -24.01 0.40
CA ASN A 43 23.25 -23.25 -0.85
C ASN A 43 22.17 -22.15 -0.87
N ALA A 44 22.41 -21.13 -1.68
CA ALA A 44 21.39 -20.15 -2.02
C ALA A 44 20.13 -20.86 -2.53
N ARG A 45 18.97 -20.41 -2.07
CA ARG A 45 17.68 -21.01 -2.40
C ARG A 45 16.66 -19.95 -2.80
N GLU A 46 15.67 -20.37 -3.53
CA GLU A 46 14.55 -19.54 -3.94
C GLU A 46 13.29 -19.98 -3.21
N GLU A 47 12.56 -19.02 -2.66
CA GLU A 47 11.27 -19.27 -2.02
C GLU A 47 10.18 -18.43 -2.67
N PRO A 48 9.02 -19.01 -2.99
CA PRO A 48 7.88 -18.24 -3.47
C PRO A 48 7.37 -17.34 -2.35
N VAL A 49 7.02 -16.10 -2.71
CA VAL A 49 6.44 -15.14 -1.79
C VAL A 49 5.22 -14.50 -2.43
N SER A 50 4.13 -14.41 -1.67
CA SER A 50 2.91 -13.74 -2.12
C SER A 50 2.16 -13.16 -0.93
N ASP A 51 1.45 -12.07 -1.19
CA ASP A 51 0.52 -11.47 -0.24
C ASP A 51 -0.54 -10.67 -0.98
N VAL A 52 -1.67 -10.46 -0.33
CA VAL A 52 -2.76 -9.63 -0.82
C VAL A 52 -2.81 -8.34 0.01
N ILE A 53 -2.58 -7.22 -0.67
CA ILE A 53 -2.69 -5.90 -0.07
C ILE A 53 -4.06 -5.31 -0.44
N VAL A 54 -4.81 -4.85 0.55
CA VAL A 54 -6.11 -4.20 0.34
C VAL A 54 -5.93 -2.70 0.40
N TYR A 55 -6.23 -2.03 -0.70
CA TYR A 55 -6.33 -0.57 -0.76
C TYR A 55 -7.80 -0.19 -0.59
N GLU A 56 -8.11 0.45 0.52
CA GLU A 56 -9.50 0.82 0.85
C GLU A 56 -9.93 2.12 0.15
N ALA A 57 -11.19 2.17 -0.24
CA ALA A 57 -11.83 3.36 -0.81
C ALA A 57 -11.07 3.98 -1.99
N VAL A 58 -10.58 3.16 -2.88
CA VAL A 58 -9.88 3.62 -4.08
C VAL A 58 -10.90 4.18 -5.08
N PRO A 59 -10.73 5.43 -5.57
CA PRO A 59 -11.59 5.97 -6.62
C PRO A 59 -11.57 5.08 -7.86
N VAL A 60 -12.74 4.84 -8.44
CA VAL A 60 -12.86 4.01 -9.64
C VAL A 60 -11.99 4.57 -10.77
N GLY A 61 -11.19 3.71 -11.40
CA GLY A 61 -10.25 4.09 -12.46
C GLY A 61 -8.86 4.54 -11.98
N THR A 62 -8.60 4.54 -10.67
CA THR A 62 -7.26 4.84 -10.12
C THR A 62 -6.32 3.65 -10.33
N GLU A 63 -5.12 3.93 -10.77
CA GLU A 63 -4.05 2.93 -10.85
C GLU A 63 -3.46 2.64 -9.48
N ILE A 64 -3.23 1.35 -9.20
CA ILE A 64 -2.55 0.89 -7.99
C ILE A 64 -1.09 0.59 -8.30
N PRO A 65 -0.19 0.50 -7.29
CA PRO A 65 1.21 0.18 -7.51
C PRO A 65 1.42 -1.13 -8.26
N GLU A 66 2.28 -1.11 -9.27
CA GLU A 66 2.63 -2.29 -10.08
C GLU A 66 3.52 -3.29 -9.34
N SER A 67 4.12 -2.88 -8.24
CA SER A 67 4.96 -3.72 -7.39
C SER A 67 4.82 -3.33 -5.92
N ALA A 68 5.11 -4.28 -5.03
CA ALA A 68 5.16 -4.06 -3.59
C ALA A 68 6.40 -4.73 -2.99
N THR A 69 6.84 -4.26 -1.84
CA THR A 69 7.90 -4.91 -1.06
C THR A 69 7.26 -5.79 -0.01
N LEU A 70 7.44 -7.10 -0.13
CA LEU A 70 7.00 -8.08 0.85
C LEU A 70 8.17 -8.49 1.74
N LYS A 71 7.88 -8.79 3.00
CA LYS A 71 8.86 -9.25 3.96
C LYS A 71 8.84 -10.77 4.04
N VAL A 72 10.02 -11.36 3.96
CA VAL A 72 10.24 -12.80 4.08
C VAL A 72 11.24 -13.04 5.19
N THR A 73 10.92 -13.94 6.11
CA THR A 73 11.86 -14.36 7.14
C THR A 73 12.62 -15.58 6.65
N ASP A 74 13.94 -15.49 6.62
CA ASP A 74 14.79 -16.64 6.36
C ASP A 74 14.74 -17.61 7.55
N ASP A 75 14.19 -18.80 7.36
CA ASP A 75 14.00 -19.80 8.39
C ASP A 75 15.32 -20.30 9.01
N VAL A 76 16.43 -20.11 8.31
CA VAL A 76 17.75 -20.54 8.78
C VAL A 76 18.46 -19.49 9.61
N THR A 77 18.42 -18.23 9.14
CA THR A 77 19.11 -17.13 9.83
C THR A 77 18.21 -16.35 10.78
N GLY A 78 16.89 -16.43 10.59
CA GLY A 78 15.92 -15.59 11.29
C GLY A 78 15.89 -14.15 10.78
N GLU A 79 16.64 -13.83 9.73
CA GLU A 79 16.66 -12.49 9.15
C GLU A 79 15.40 -12.20 8.34
N GLU A 80 14.90 -10.99 8.48
CA GLU A 80 13.79 -10.46 7.67
C GLU A 80 14.35 -9.75 6.44
N ILE A 81 13.96 -10.22 5.25
CA ILE A 81 14.42 -9.70 3.98
C ILE A 81 13.23 -9.08 3.24
N GLY A 82 13.39 -7.84 2.77
CA GLY A 82 12.41 -7.19 1.91
C GLY A 82 12.63 -7.60 0.45
N VAL A 83 11.58 -8.11 -0.19
CA VAL A 83 11.60 -8.55 -1.58
C VAL A 83 10.58 -7.75 -2.39
N GLN A 84 11.04 -7.10 -3.45
CA GLN A 84 10.14 -6.41 -4.37
C GLN A 84 9.52 -7.41 -5.34
N VAL A 85 8.20 -7.47 -5.35
CA VAL A 85 7.42 -8.40 -6.17
C VAL A 85 6.38 -7.67 -7.02
N PRO A 86 6.11 -8.15 -8.24
CA PRO A 86 5.14 -7.52 -9.12
C PRO A 86 3.70 -7.83 -8.73
N LEU A 87 2.79 -6.95 -9.16
CA LEU A 87 1.35 -7.19 -9.13
C LEU A 87 1.02 -8.36 -10.09
N ARG A 88 0.31 -9.36 -9.59
CA ARG A 88 -0.11 -10.53 -10.36
C ARG A 88 -1.58 -10.51 -10.73
N ASP A 89 -2.42 -10.08 -9.79
CA ASP A 89 -3.86 -10.01 -9.98
C ASP A 89 -4.45 -8.90 -9.12
N LYS A 90 -5.62 -8.42 -9.50
CA LYS A 90 -6.40 -7.48 -8.72
C LYS A 90 -7.88 -7.68 -8.92
N TRP A 91 -8.66 -7.48 -7.87
CA TRP A 91 -10.11 -7.49 -7.91
C TRP A 91 -10.68 -6.44 -6.97
N TYR A 92 -11.92 -6.07 -7.19
CA TYR A 92 -12.59 -5.00 -6.48
C TYR A 92 -13.80 -5.52 -5.72
N SER A 93 -14.06 -4.93 -4.56
CA SER A 93 -15.21 -5.22 -3.73
C SER A 93 -15.76 -3.94 -3.10
N GLN A 94 -16.96 -4.01 -2.53
CA GLN A 94 -17.57 -2.92 -1.77
C GLN A 94 -17.61 -1.60 -2.54
N THR A 95 -18.04 -1.63 -3.78
CA THR A 95 -18.28 -0.43 -4.59
C THR A 95 -19.35 0.44 -3.92
N ARG A 96 -19.01 1.70 -3.66
CA ARG A 96 -19.88 2.63 -2.92
C ARG A 96 -19.60 4.07 -3.27
N TRP A 97 -20.53 4.94 -2.93
CA TRP A 97 -20.35 6.38 -2.98
C TRP A 97 -19.89 6.90 -1.63
N ILE A 98 -18.91 7.81 -1.63
CA ILE A 98 -18.42 8.51 -0.43
C ILE A 98 -18.46 10.01 -0.63
N SER A 99 -18.72 10.77 0.44
CA SER A 99 -18.85 12.23 0.43
C SER A 99 -17.51 12.92 0.69
N GLU A 100 -16.47 12.51 0.01
CA GLU A 100 -15.11 13.07 0.16
C GLU A 100 -14.61 13.75 -1.12
N PHE A 101 -15.56 14.16 -1.97
CA PHE A 101 -15.24 14.82 -3.23
C PHE A 101 -15.46 16.32 -3.11
N GLU A 102 -14.39 17.08 -3.24
CA GLU A 102 -14.42 18.55 -3.22
C GLU A 102 -13.34 19.11 -4.14
N PHE A 103 -13.66 20.20 -4.84
CA PHE A 103 -12.68 20.91 -5.65
C PHE A 103 -13.00 22.40 -5.73
N PRO A 104 -11.97 23.28 -5.87
CA PRO A 104 -12.14 24.70 -6.02
C PRO A 104 -12.44 25.06 -7.48
N ILE A 105 -13.22 26.13 -7.66
CA ILE A 105 -13.49 26.74 -8.94
C ILE A 105 -13.13 28.24 -8.82
N THR A 106 -12.43 28.81 -9.81
CA THR A 106 -12.15 30.21 -9.87
C THR A 106 -12.93 30.80 -11.05
N VAL A 107 -13.76 31.79 -10.78
CA VAL A 107 -14.44 32.58 -11.79
C VAL A 107 -13.76 33.94 -11.97
N THR A 108 -13.80 34.47 -13.16
CA THR A 108 -13.16 35.75 -13.55
C THR A 108 -14.19 36.77 -13.96
N ASN A 109 -13.76 38.03 -14.13
CA ASN A 109 -14.64 39.16 -14.47
C ASN A 109 -15.90 39.20 -13.58
N TYR A 110 -15.70 38.97 -12.29
CA TYR A 110 -16.75 38.96 -11.30
C TYR A 110 -17.34 40.34 -11.12
N SER A 111 -18.64 40.47 -11.25
CA SER A 111 -19.39 41.73 -11.11
C SER A 111 -20.65 41.52 -10.26
N ALA A 112 -21.43 42.57 -10.07
CA ALA A 112 -22.70 42.44 -9.35
C ALA A 112 -23.72 41.55 -10.06
N ASP A 113 -23.63 41.44 -11.38
CA ASP A 113 -24.64 40.77 -12.21
C ASP A 113 -24.16 39.50 -12.90
N THR A 114 -22.86 39.43 -13.22
CA THR A 114 -22.28 38.34 -14.01
C THR A 114 -20.86 37.95 -13.55
N PHE A 115 -20.42 36.82 -14.01
CA PHE A 115 -19.02 36.34 -13.94
C PHE A 115 -18.72 35.45 -15.13
N ASP A 116 -17.44 35.26 -15.44
CA ASP A 116 -17.00 34.35 -16.49
C ASP A 116 -16.48 33.03 -15.88
N LEU A 117 -16.94 31.92 -16.44
CA LEU A 117 -16.44 30.59 -16.22
C LEU A 117 -15.97 30.02 -17.56
N ASN A 118 -14.67 29.72 -17.65
CA ASN A 118 -14.06 29.14 -18.85
C ASN A 118 -14.44 29.93 -20.17
N GLY A 119 -14.41 31.24 -20.09
CA GLY A 119 -14.72 32.11 -21.22
C GLY A 119 -16.21 32.32 -21.54
N ARG A 120 -17.10 31.78 -20.71
CA ARG A 120 -18.56 31.94 -20.83
C ARG A 120 -19.07 32.87 -19.74
N GLU A 121 -19.84 33.86 -20.14
CA GLU A 121 -20.54 34.75 -19.22
C GLU A 121 -21.76 34.08 -18.60
N ILE A 122 -21.86 34.11 -17.27
CA ILE A 122 -22.92 33.48 -16.48
C ILE A 122 -23.55 34.53 -15.57
N SER A 123 -24.88 34.53 -15.51
CA SER A 123 -25.64 35.46 -14.66
C SER A 123 -25.60 35.02 -13.18
N LEU A 124 -25.36 35.99 -12.29
CA LEU A 124 -25.45 35.87 -10.83
C LEU A 124 -26.87 35.77 -10.28
N SER A 125 -27.89 35.85 -11.10
CA SER A 125 -29.30 35.92 -10.65
C SER A 125 -29.85 34.63 -10.05
N GLN A 126 -29.05 33.58 -9.94
CA GLN A 126 -29.45 32.30 -9.36
C GLN A 126 -29.03 32.18 -7.90
N ALA A 127 -29.92 31.62 -7.05
CA ALA A 127 -29.63 31.35 -5.65
C ALA A 127 -28.49 30.37 -5.43
N ASP A 128 -28.37 29.37 -6.34
CA ASP A 128 -27.29 28.40 -6.36
C ASP A 128 -26.36 28.74 -7.54
N PRO A 129 -25.13 29.20 -7.27
CA PRO A 129 -24.19 29.50 -8.34
C PRO A 129 -23.85 28.22 -9.10
N LEU A 130 -23.78 28.30 -10.42
CA LEU A 130 -23.45 27.21 -11.33
C LEU A 130 -24.40 26.00 -11.30
N LYS A 131 -25.59 26.13 -10.76
CA LYS A 131 -26.62 25.10 -10.86
C LYS A 131 -26.95 24.79 -12.33
N GLY A 132 -26.92 23.51 -12.68
CA GLY A 132 -27.08 23.04 -14.07
C GLY A 132 -25.79 22.93 -14.86
N TYR A 133 -24.66 23.37 -14.31
CA TYR A 133 -23.32 23.23 -14.90
C TYR A 133 -22.49 22.10 -14.35
N GLU A 134 -23.05 21.27 -13.47
CA GLU A 134 -22.34 20.21 -12.74
C GLU A 134 -21.62 19.25 -13.69
N HIS A 135 -22.27 18.85 -14.77
CA HIS A 135 -21.67 17.95 -15.75
C HIS A 135 -20.49 18.59 -16.50
N GLU A 136 -20.62 19.86 -16.87
CA GLU A 136 -19.54 20.63 -17.51
C GLU A 136 -18.34 20.82 -16.58
N LEU A 137 -18.58 21.07 -15.29
CA LEU A 137 -17.54 21.22 -14.28
C LEU A 137 -16.78 19.92 -14.07
N LEU A 138 -17.45 18.78 -14.02
CA LEU A 138 -16.81 17.47 -13.95
C LEU A 138 -15.93 17.22 -15.18
N GLY A 139 -16.40 17.57 -16.37
CA GLY A 139 -15.61 17.49 -17.60
C GLY A 139 -14.36 18.38 -17.57
N MET A 140 -14.45 19.58 -17.00
CA MET A 140 -13.32 20.50 -16.87
C MET A 140 -12.19 19.97 -15.98
N ILE A 141 -12.52 19.23 -14.94
CA ILE A 141 -11.53 18.58 -14.06
C ILE A 141 -11.15 17.16 -14.52
N GLY A 142 -11.71 16.69 -15.63
CA GLY A 142 -11.32 15.43 -16.26
C GLY A 142 -11.86 14.17 -15.60
N VAL A 143 -12.97 14.25 -14.87
CA VAL A 143 -13.60 13.09 -14.22
C VAL A 143 -14.93 12.72 -14.88
N SER A 144 -15.32 11.45 -14.77
CA SER A 144 -16.55 10.95 -15.36
C SER A 144 -17.76 11.22 -14.47
N ALA A 145 -18.85 11.68 -15.07
CA ALA A 145 -20.15 11.82 -14.39
C ALA A 145 -20.77 10.47 -13.94
N GLU A 146 -20.24 9.34 -14.40
CA GLU A 146 -20.63 8.02 -13.92
C GLU A 146 -20.07 7.70 -12.55
N ASP A 147 -18.91 8.28 -12.22
CA ASP A 147 -18.14 7.98 -11.00
C ASP A 147 -18.07 9.16 -10.02
N TYR A 148 -18.50 10.34 -10.44
CA TYR A 148 -18.46 11.56 -9.64
C TYR A 148 -19.77 12.33 -9.81
N ARG A 149 -20.23 12.95 -8.72
CA ARG A 149 -21.40 13.83 -8.75
C ARG A 149 -21.26 15.01 -7.81
N ILE A 150 -21.60 16.19 -8.29
CA ILE A 150 -21.62 17.40 -7.51
C ILE A 150 -22.98 17.53 -6.84
N GLN A 151 -22.99 17.76 -5.54
CA GLN A 151 -24.21 17.95 -4.75
C GLN A 151 -24.43 19.39 -4.36
N GLN A 152 -23.34 20.15 -4.16
CA GLN A 152 -23.41 21.54 -3.71
C GLN A 152 -22.28 22.35 -4.34
N ILE A 153 -22.62 23.61 -4.75
CA ILE A 153 -21.64 24.61 -5.17
C ILE A 153 -21.94 25.88 -4.37
N ARG A 154 -20.93 26.41 -3.71
CA ARG A 154 -21.07 27.63 -2.88
C ARG A 154 -19.89 28.56 -3.07
N TRP A 155 -20.12 29.84 -2.78
CA TRP A 155 -19.05 30.82 -2.75
C TRP A 155 -18.08 30.51 -1.62
N ASP A 156 -16.79 30.64 -1.90
CA ASP A 156 -15.70 30.45 -0.97
C ASP A 156 -14.88 31.74 -0.88
N GLY A 157 -15.21 32.58 0.09
CA GLY A 157 -14.54 33.85 0.32
C GLY A 157 -15.06 35.02 -0.53
N GLU A 158 -14.42 36.15 -0.32
CA GLU A 158 -14.75 37.41 -0.96
C GLU A 158 -14.07 37.55 -2.34
N PRO A 159 -14.59 38.43 -3.23
CA PRO A 159 -13.90 38.74 -4.45
C PRO A 159 -12.49 39.29 -4.20
N TYR A 160 -11.58 38.97 -5.09
CA TYR A 160 -10.18 39.43 -5.05
C TYR A 160 -9.69 39.78 -6.45
N THR A 161 -8.63 40.58 -6.54
CA THR A 161 -8.00 40.95 -7.80
C THR A 161 -6.76 40.12 -8.08
N ASP A 162 -6.69 39.53 -9.25
CA ASP A 162 -5.52 38.81 -9.75
C ASP A 162 -5.15 39.39 -11.14
N ASN A 163 -3.92 39.93 -11.24
CA ASN A 163 -3.44 40.60 -12.48
C ASN A 163 -4.41 41.66 -13.08
N GLY A 164 -5.07 42.41 -12.22
CA GLY A 164 -6.04 43.42 -12.64
C GLY A 164 -7.43 42.90 -12.99
N VAL A 165 -7.67 41.62 -12.88
CA VAL A 165 -8.97 40.96 -13.12
C VAL A 165 -9.62 40.65 -11.79
N LEU A 166 -10.91 41.03 -11.63
CA LEU A 166 -11.67 40.71 -10.43
C LEU A 166 -12.13 39.23 -10.50
N CYS A 167 -11.70 38.44 -9.51
CA CYS A 167 -11.98 37.03 -9.41
C CYS A 167 -12.76 36.71 -8.13
N ARG A 168 -13.40 35.55 -8.11
CA ARG A 168 -13.97 34.96 -6.89
C ARG A 168 -13.88 33.45 -6.93
N LYS A 169 -13.73 32.84 -5.77
CA LYS A 169 -13.67 31.38 -5.62
C LYS A 169 -15.02 30.78 -5.27
N LEU A 170 -15.26 29.60 -5.78
CA LEU A 170 -16.34 28.70 -5.42
C LEU A 170 -15.73 27.39 -4.94
N SER A 171 -16.46 26.67 -4.09
CA SER A 171 -16.18 25.28 -3.73
C SER A 171 -17.34 24.41 -4.23
N ALA A 172 -17.01 23.39 -4.98
CA ALA A 172 -17.94 22.35 -5.38
C ALA A 172 -17.65 21.09 -4.53
N SER A 173 -18.69 20.55 -3.93
CA SER A 173 -18.62 19.34 -3.12
C SER A 173 -19.65 18.31 -3.57
N GLY A 174 -19.36 17.04 -3.35
CA GLY A 174 -20.24 15.97 -3.75
C GLY A 174 -19.71 14.62 -3.36
N GLU A 175 -20.01 13.63 -4.19
CA GLU A 175 -19.66 12.25 -3.93
C GLU A 175 -18.85 11.67 -5.07
N MET A 176 -17.97 10.74 -4.74
CA MET A 176 -17.24 9.92 -5.69
C MET A 176 -17.47 8.44 -5.44
N ARG A 177 -17.45 7.65 -6.51
CA ARG A 177 -17.57 6.21 -6.44
C ARG A 177 -16.21 5.59 -6.17
N VAL A 178 -16.13 4.78 -5.14
CA VAL A 178 -14.92 4.07 -4.71
C VAL A 178 -15.19 2.59 -4.57
N ALA A 179 -14.12 1.82 -4.56
CA ALA A 179 -14.14 0.40 -4.24
C ALA A 179 -12.89 0.02 -3.46
N ASP A 180 -12.94 -1.08 -2.71
CA ASP A 180 -11.75 -1.66 -2.12
C ASP A 180 -11.05 -2.52 -3.17
N CYS A 181 -9.78 -2.22 -3.43
CA CYS A 181 -8.96 -2.95 -4.38
C CYS A 181 -8.09 -3.98 -3.65
N HIS A 182 -8.32 -5.25 -3.94
CA HIS A 182 -7.49 -6.35 -3.46
C HIS A 182 -6.42 -6.60 -4.51
N ALA A 183 -5.16 -6.37 -4.16
CA ALA A 183 -4.01 -6.52 -5.03
C ALA A 183 -3.15 -7.69 -4.57
N GLU A 184 -3.05 -8.73 -5.39
CA GLU A 184 -2.16 -9.85 -5.15
C GLU A 184 -0.79 -9.56 -5.75
N TYR A 185 0.21 -9.51 -4.88
CA TYR A 185 1.61 -9.39 -5.27
C TYR A 185 2.30 -10.71 -5.02
N ALA A 186 3.02 -11.21 -6.01
CA ALA A 186 3.70 -12.49 -5.92
C ALA A 186 5.01 -12.51 -6.73
N GLY A 187 6.00 -13.22 -6.21
CA GLY A 187 7.30 -13.37 -6.81
C GLY A 187 8.12 -14.42 -6.12
N VAL A 188 9.44 -14.30 -6.23
CA VAL A 188 10.40 -15.23 -5.66
C VAL A 188 11.42 -14.45 -4.83
N ALA A 189 11.64 -14.91 -3.60
CA ALA A 189 12.71 -14.43 -2.75
C ALA A 189 13.97 -15.25 -2.99
N ASN A 190 15.08 -14.57 -3.23
CA ASN A 190 16.40 -15.20 -3.31
C ASN A 190 17.07 -15.12 -1.94
N LEU A 191 17.12 -16.24 -1.24
CA LEU A 191 17.76 -16.35 0.06
C LEU A 191 19.25 -16.71 -0.12
N PRO A 192 20.16 -16.06 0.62
CA PRO A 192 21.58 -16.29 0.48
C PRO A 192 21.99 -17.68 0.96
N SER A 193 23.18 -18.11 0.54
CA SER A 193 23.83 -19.28 1.12
C SER A 193 24.24 -18.96 2.56
N VAL A 194 24.12 -19.97 3.42
CA VAL A 194 24.49 -19.87 4.85
C VAL A 194 25.48 -20.96 5.18
N GLU A 195 26.58 -20.58 5.82
CA GLU A 195 27.50 -21.54 6.41
C GLU A 195 27.01 -21.87 7.82
N ALA A 196 26.68 -23.14 8.07
CA ALA A 196 26.29 -23.66 9.36
C ALA A 196 27.39 -24.59 9.90
N LYS A 197 27.69 -24.48 11.18
CA LYS A 197 28.64 -25.33 11.87
C LYS A 197 27.93 -26.32 12.78
#